data_cb358bf2621da0340f35dabeeaa628e0
#
_entry.id   cb358bf2621da0340f35dabeeaa628e0
#
_cell.length_a   1.000
_cell.length_b   1.000
_cell.length_c   1.000
_cell.angle_alpha   90.00
_cell.angle_beta   90.00
_cell.angle_gamma   90.00
#
_symmetry.space_group_name_H-M   'P 1'
#
loop_
_entity.id
_entity.type
_entity.pdbx_description
1 polymer ?
#
loop_
_entity_poly.entity_id
_entity_poly.type
_entity_poly.pdbx_seq_one_letter_code
_entity_poly.pdbx_strand_id
1 'polypeptide(L)'
;MSPQGLTAQTDRFQNQYQSGYFLLEGRHAEKKEDEIQTIYLDTGRFAEWDKGFDFYAPQTFIDQKGRRILIGWAGMPDAEYTNKETLQEGWQHCLTFPRELILKENPYSGEPQIYQKPIDEIMKLRTGKCIPITQKTTQFENECMDLLFIGLPESFVIEIADGVRIVYQDQKVALSLTEECGSGRTIRKTTIPVIETVRILVDSSILEIYLNDGEMVFTTRYYKKAPGTLLRIDYENVRGLAYPLQAITVNDKTRNRTV
;
A
#
# COMPACT_ATOMS: atom_id res chain seq x y z
N MET A 1 0.35 3.53 16.33
CA MET A 1 -0.21 2.71 17.42
C MET A 1 -0.62 1.34 16.90
N SER A 2 -0.60 0.35 17.76
CA SER A 2 -1.01 -1.04 17.48
C SER A 2 -1.95 -1.49 18.59
N PRO A 3 -3.23 -1.07 18.56
CA PRO A 3 -4.19 -1.45 19.60
C PRO A 3 -4.45 -2.94 19.52
N GLN A 4 -4.55 -3.57 20.71
CA GLN A 4 -4.91 -4.96 20.84
C GLN A 4 -6.40 -5.10 21.18
N GLY A 5 -7.00 -6.25 20.85
CA GLY A 5 -8.38 -6.57 21.20
C GLY A 5 -9.45 -5.95 20.31
N LEU A 6 -9.08 -5.40 19.15
CA LEU A 6 -10.05 -5.00 18.14
C LEU A 6 -10.55 -6.24 17.40
N THR A 7 -11.85 -6.47 17.44
CA THR A 7 -12.49 -7.58 16.73
C THR A 7 -12.56 -7.30 15.24
N ALA A 8 -12.19 -8.27 14.42
CA ALA A 8 -12.32 -8.21 12.98
C ALA A 8 -13.76 -7.90 12.55
N GLN A 9 -13.90 -6.94 11.62
CA GLN A 9 -15.15 -6.55 10.99
C GLN A 9 -15.07 -6.87 9.50
N THR A 10 -16.19 -6.78 8.79
CA THR A 10 -16.26 -7.09 7.36
C THR A 10 -15.38 -6.17 6.50
N ASP A 11 -15.10 -4.95 6.95
CA ASP A 11 -14.41 -3.88 6.22
C ASP A 11 -13.33 -3.17 7.03
N ARG A 12 -13.16 -3.55 8.31
CA ARG A 12 -12.18 -2.97 9.24
C ARG A 12 -11.55 -4.07 10.09
N PHE A 13 -10.32 -3.84 10.53
CA PHE A 13 -9.61 -4.71 11.47
C PHE A 13 -9.49 -6.16 10.99
N GLN A 14 -9.26 -6.31 9.69
CA GLN A 14 -9.23 -7.62 9.03
C GLN A 14 -7.89 -8.36 9.21
N ASN A 15 -6.86 -7.70 9.75
CA ASN A 15 -5.57 -8.28 10.03
C ASN A 15 -5.50 -8.83 11.46
N GLN A 16 -4.55 -9.74 11.72
CA GLN A 16 -4.31 -10.29 13.06
C GLN A 16 -3.97 -9.18 14.06
N TYR A 17 -3.14 -8.23 13.64
CA TYR A 17 -2.78 -7.05 14.43
C TYR A 17 -3.06 -5.78 13.64
N GLN A 18 -3.53 -4.75 14.38
CA GLN A 18 -3.87 -3.48 13.77
C GLN A 18 -2.73 -2.47 13.94
N SER A 19 -2.47 -1.68 12.92
CA SER A 19 -1.61 -0.50 13.02
C SER A 19 -2.29 0.70 12.37
N GLY A 20 -2.23 1.85 13.04
CA GLY A 20 -2.95 3.03 12.58
C GLY A 20 -2.68 4.25 13.46
N TYR A 21 -3.56 5.23 13.36
CA TYR A 21 -3.43 6.49 14.06
C TYR A 21 -4.78 7.00 14.60
N PHE A 22 -4.68 7.96 15.51
CA PHE A 22 -5.77 8.81 15.96
C PHE A 22 -5.41 10.25 15.63
N LEU A 23 -6.34 11.01 15.13
CA LEU A 23 -6.24 12.47 15.07
C LEU A 23 -6.70 13.03 16.41
N LEU A 24 -5.84 13.80 17.07
CA LEU A 24 -6.13 14.45 18.32
C LEU A 24 -6.41 15.94 18.08
N GLU A 25 -7.44 16.47 18.72
CA GLU A 25 -7.75 17.89 18.63
C GLU A 25 -6.72 18.75 19.39
N GLY A 26 -6.36 19.89 18.82
CA GLY A 26 -5.15 20.68 19.04
C GLY A 26 -4.83 21.26 20.44
N ARG A 27 -5.47 20.85 21.53
CA ARG A 27 -5.14 21.32 22.88
C ARG A 27 -4.11 20.45 23.62
N HIS A 28 -3.72 19.33 23.06
CA HIS A 28 -2.77 18.41 23.70
C HIS A 28 -1.30 18.71 23.40
N ALA A 29 -1.02 19.77 22.65
CA ALA A 29 0.34 20.16 22.26
C ALA A 29 1.06 21.07 23.28
N GLU A 30 0.34 21.70 24.19
CA GLU A 30 0.95 22.54 25.25
C GLU A 30 1.22 21.67 26.48
N LYS A 31 2.42 21.10 26.56
CA LYS A 31 2.92 20.47 27.78
C LYS A 31 3.22 21.54 28.84
N LYS A 32 2.51 21.52 29.94
CA LYS A 32 3.09 21.90 31.22
C LYS A 32 3.88 20.68 31.72
N GLU A 33 5.12 20.88 32.08
CA GLU A 33 6.13 19.81 32.34
C GLU A 33 5.76 18.79 33.41
N ASP A 34 4.69 18.97 34.17
CA ASP A 34 4.36 18.16 35.35
C ASP A 34 2.97 17.50 35.34
N GLU A 35 2.21 17.54 34.25
CA GLU A 35 0.91 16.87 34.22
C GLU A 35 0.92 15.65 33.27
N ILE A 36 0.78 14.45 33.86
CA ILE A 36 0.42 13.23 33.10
C ILE A 36 -1.05 13.38 32.67
N GLN A 37 -1.26 13.79 31.43
CA GLN A 37 -2.60 13.80 30.85
C GLN A 37 -2.98 12.40 30.39
N THR A 38 -4.05 11.85 30.94
CA THR A 38 -4.66 10.63 30.44
C THR A 38 -5.51 10.97 29.21
N ILE A 39 -5.10 10.49 28.04
CA ILE A 39 -5.86 10.62 26.79
C ILE A 39 -6.75 9.39 26.64
N TYR A 40 -8.05 9.58 26.66
CA TYR A 40 -9.01 8.54 26.32
C TYR A 40 -9.18 8.51 24.82
N LEU A 41 -8.83 7.36 24.18
CA LEU A 41 -8.94 7.18 22.75
C LEU A 41 -10.23 6.42 22.42
N ASP A 42 -11.08 7.03 21.60
CA ASP A 42 -12.23 6.33 21.03
C ASP A 42 -11.75 5.42 19.89
N THR A 43 -11.89 4.12 20.07
CA THR A 43 -11.49 3.12 19.06
C THR A 43 -12.30 3.24 17.77
N GLY A 44 -13.49 3.81 17.81
CA GLY A 44 -14.28 4.13 16.60
C GLY A 44 -13.58 5.13 15.68
N ARG A 45 -12.73 6.00 16.23
CA ARG A 45 -11.93 7.00 15.49
C ARG A 45 -10.54 6.50 15.09
N PHE A 46 -10.21 5.25 15.36
CA PHE A 46 -8.94 4.67 14.94
C PHE A 46 -8.92 4.49 13.41
N ALA A 47 -7.95 5.12 12.74
CA ALA A 47 -7.74 4.99 11.31
C ALA A 47 -6.57 4.02 11.05
N GLU A 48 -6.84 2.94 10.30
CA GLU A 48 -5.81 1.98 9.91
C GLU A 48 -4.89 2.60 8.86
N TRP A 49 -3.58 2.39 8.98
CA TRP A 49 -2.61 2.84 7.98
C TRP A 49 -2.78 2.15 6.64
N ASP A 50 -3.18 0.89 6.65
CA ASP A 50 -3.21 0.05 5.46
C ASP A 50 -4.36 -0.96 5.54
N LYS A 51 -4.99 -1.23 4.42
CA LYS A 51 -6.13 -2.14 4.28
C LYS A 51 -5.74 -3.48 3.65
N GLY A 52 -4.47 -3.66 3.31
CA GLY A 52 -3.95 -4.89 2.72
C GLY A 52 -3.64 -5.97 3.75
N PHE A 53 -2.98 -7.01 3.29
CA PHE A 53 -2.59 -8.15 4.13
C PHE A 53 -1.31 -7.91 4.91
N ASP A 54 -0.37 -7.16 4.35
CA ASP A 54 1.03 -7.15 4.76
C ASP A 54 1.49 -5.74 5.12
N PHE A 55 1.03 -5.22 6.26
CA PHE A 55 1.50 -3.95 6.78
C PHE A 55 1.48 -3.94 8.31
N TYR A 56 2.67 -3.90 8.93
CA TYR A 56 2.79 -3.85 10.39
C TYR A 56 4.01 -3.07 10.85
N ALA A 57 4.09 -2.80 12.16
CA ALA A 57 5.19 -2.15 12.85
C ALA A 57 5.72 -0.87 12.15
N PRO A 58 4.85 0.07 11.73
CA PRO A 58 5.28 1.28 11.05
C PRO A 58 6.15 2.17 11.93
N GLN A 59 7.14 2.78 11.31
CA GLN A 59 7.97 3.82 11.91
C GLN A 59 7.88 5.09 11.08
N THR A 60 7.96 6.25 11.74
CA THR A 60 7.96 7.54 11.06
C THR A 60 9.15 8.39 11.47
N PHE A 61 9.67 9.19 10.54
CA PHE A 61 10.69 10.18 10.80
C PHE A 61 10.45 11.44 9.96
N ILE A 62 11.14 12.52 10.30
CA ILE A 62 11.16 13.74 9.47
C ILE A 62 12.45 13.72 8.67
N ASP A 63 12.33 13.84 7.34
CA ASP A 63 13.48 13.92 6.46
C ASP A 63 14.09 15.33 6.39
N GLN A 64 15.18 15.47 5.64
CA GLN A 64 15.87 16.76 5.48
C GLN A 64 15.04 17.84 4.76
N LYS A 65 13.96 17.43 4.07
CA LYS A 65 13.01 18.34 3.41
C LYS A 65 11.84 18.74 4.31
N GLY A 66 11.81 18.26 5.56
CA GLY A 66 10.73 18.48 6.52
C GLY A 66 9.50 17.62 6.30
N ARG A 67 9.55 16.61 5.42
CA ARG A 67 8.45 15.68 5.17
C ARG A 67 8.41 14.63 6.27
N ARG A 68 7.21 14.25 6.71
CA ARG A 68 7.06 13.09 7.58
C ARG A 68 6.94 11.83 6.71
N ILE A 69 7.88 10.95 6.87
CA ILE A 69 7.99 9.71 6.10
C ILE A 69 7.59 8.54 6.97
N LEU A 70 6.75 7.65 6.42
CA LEU A 70 6.34 6.39 7.01
C LEU A 70 6.98 5.24 6.25
N ILE A 71 7.50 4.26 6.98
CA ILE A 71 7.93 2.96 6.45
C ILE A 71 7.35 1.89 7.35
N GLY A 72 6.75 0.85 6.78
CA GLY A 72 6.22 -0.31 7.48
C GLY A 72 6.94 -1.59 7.11
N TRP A 73 6.80 -2.61 7.93
CA TRP A 73 7.14 -3.96 7.55
C TRP A 73 6.03 -4.51 6.64
N ALA A 74 6.40 -4.95 5.43
CA ALA A 74 5.50 -5.63 4.51
C ALA A 74 5.33 -7.09 4.93
N GLY A 75 4.58 -7.28 6.00
CA GLY A 75 4.28 -8.55 6.64
C GLY A 75 3.27 -8.37 7.78
N MET A 76 2.87 -9.50 8.36
CA MET A 76 1.97 -9.57 9.48
C MET A 76 2.43 -10.70 10.41
N PRO A 77 2.68 -10.45 11.70
CA PRO A 77 3.03 -11.51 12.63
C PRO A 77 1.84 -12.45 12.85
N ASP A 78 2.12 -13.71 13.13
CA ASP A 78 1.15 -14.74 13.44
C ASP A 78 0.03 -14.90 12.38
N ALA A 79 0.31 -14.51 11.13
CA ALA A 79 -0.63 -14.64 10.03
C ALA A 79 -0.82 -16.11 9.64
N GLU A 80 -2.05 -16.46 9.24
CA GLU A 80 -2.38 -17.80 8.76
C GLU A 80 -1.80 -18.11 7.36
N TYR A 81 -1.41 -17.06 6.61
CA TYR A 81 -0.77 -17.17 5.30
C TYR A 81 0.76 -17.17 5.42
N THR A 82 1.44 -17.58 4.36
CA THR A 82 2.88 -17.82 4.37
C THR A 82 3.64 -17.00 3.34
N ASN A 83 4.97 -17.04 3.43
CA ASN A 83 5.91 -16.48 2.45
C ASN A 83 6.87 -17.59 1.95
N LYS A 84 6.35 -18.82 1.77
CA LYS A 84 7.15 -19.99 1.42
C LYS A 84 7.96 -19.82 0.15
N GLU A 85 7.46 -19.03 -0.80
CA GLU A 85 8.11 -18.80 -2.10
C GLU A 85 9.45 -18.07 -1.90
N THR A 86 9.47 -16.98 -1.14
CA THR A 86 10.71 -16.24 -0.86
C THR A 86 11.60 -16.91 0.18
N LEU A 87 11.03 -17.72 1.09
CA LEU A 87 11.83 -18.58 1.97
C LEU A 87 12.67 -19.59 1.20
N GLN A 88 12.14 -20.13 0.10
CA GLN A 88 12.90 -21.02 -0.80
C GLN A 88 14.05 -20.29 -1.50
N GLU A 89 13.94 -18.98 -1.70
CA GLU A 89 14.96 -18.11 -2.24
C GLU A 89 15.98 -17.60 -1.19
N GLY A 90 15.79 -17.96 0.09
CA GLY A 90 16.67 -17.62 1.19
C GLY A 90 16.38 -16.29 1.89
N TRP A 91 15.19 -15.70 1.69
CA TRP A 91 14.77 -14.48 2.37
C TRP A 91 13.26 -14.49 2.68
N GLN A 92 12.81 -13.64 3.59
CA GLN A 92 11.41 -13.59 4.02
C GLN A 92 10.82 -12.19 4.08
N HIS A 93 11.51 -11.25 4.69
CA HIS A 93 10.95 -9.96 5.05
C HIS A 93 11.37 -8.86 4.09
N CYS A 94 10.47 -7.90 3.86
CA CYS A 94 10.77 -6.65 3.18
C CYS A 94 10.05 -5.49 3.86
N LEU A 95 10.47 -4.29 3.53
CA LEU A 95 9.81 -3.05 3.95
C LEU A 95 8.92 -2.55 2.83
N THR A 96 7.91 -1.75 3.18
CA THR A 96 7.12 -0.99 2.21
C THR A 96 7.98 0.08 1.56
N PHE A 97 7.55 0.60 0.41
CA PHE A 97 8.09 1.87 -0.07
C PHE A 97 7.90 2.96 0.97
N PRO A 98 8.85 3.91 1.08
CA PRO A 98 8.66 5.07 1.93
C PRO A 98 7.48 5.92 1.44
N ARG A 99 6.61 6.32 2.38
CA ARG A 99 5.40 7.10 2.13
C ARG A 99 5.48 8.44 2.83
N GLU A 100 5.25 9.53 2.10
CA GLU A 100 5.03 10.84 2.70
C GLU A 100 3.63 10.91 3.30
N LEU A 101 3.54 11.35 4.55
CA LEU A 101 2.28 11.55 5.26
C LEU A 101 1.83 13.01 5.12
N ILE A 102 0.63 13.20 4.57
CA ILE A 102 0.05 14.51 4.30
C ILE A 102 -1.30 14.59 5.00
N LEU A 103 -1.42 15.47 5.98
CA LEU A 103 -2.70 15.78 6.61
C LEU A 103 -3.48 16.75 5.72
N LYS A 104 -4.66 16.37 5.29
CA LYS A 104 -5.58 17.23 4.53
C LYS A 104 -7.03 16.84 4.81
N GLU A 105 -7.95 17.74 4.49
CA GLU A 105 -9.38 17.47 4.54
C GLU A 105 -9.77 16.47 3.45
N ASN A 106 -10.55 15.47 3.83
CA ASN A 106 -11.11 14.52 2.87
C ASN A 106 -12.28 15.20 2.13
N PRO A 107 -12.25 15.25 0.78
CA PRO A 107 -13.23 16.02 0.02
C PRO A 107 -14.66 15.46 0.10
N TYR A 108 -14.84 14.21 0.53
CA TYR A 108 -16.14 13.55 0.62
C TYR A 108 -16.74 13.59 2.01
N SER A 109 -15.92 13.50 3.06
CA SER A 109 -16.39 13.52 4.45
C SER A 109 -16.28 14.91 5.10
N GLY A 110 -15.42 15.78 4.58
CA GLY A 110 -15.06 17.05 5.23
C GLY A 110 -14.16 16.91 6.45
N GLU A 111 -13.79 15.67 6.81
CA GLU A 111 -12.98 15.38 7.99
C GLU A 111 -11.48 15.39 7.67
N PRO A 112 -10.62 15.80 8.61
CA PRO A 112 -9.19 15.71 8.42
C PRO A 112 -8.75 14.23 8.36
N GLN A 113 -7.88 13.92 7.40
CA GLN A 113 -7.35 12.58 7.18
C GLN A 113 -5.88 12.63 6.77
N ILE A 114 -5.10 11.61 7.14
CA ILE A 114 -3.73 11.46 6.67
C ILE A 114 -3.72 10.66 5.38
N TYR A 115 -3.24 11.29 4.32
CA TYR A 115 -2.96 10.68 3.02
C TYR A 115 -1.53 10.15 3.00
N GLN A 116 -1.31 9.04 2.31
CA GLN A 116 -0.02 8.36 2.23
C GLN A 116 0.46 8.33 0.77
N LYS A 117 1.34 9.23 0.41
CA LYS A 117 1.87 9.29 -0.96
C LYS A 117 3.23 8.59 -1.04
N PRO A 118 3.49 7.69 -2.00
CA PRO A 118 4.85 7.22 -2.24
C PRO A 118 5.77 8.42 -2.47
N ILE A 119 6.95 8.43 -1.85
CA ILE A 119 7.88 9.57 -1.99
C ILE A 119 8.25 9.79 -3.46
N ASP A 120 8.44 11.04 -3.85
CA ASP A 120 8.73 11.41 -5.25
C ASP A 120 10.05 10.82 -5.76
N GLU A 121 10.95 10.44 -4.87
CA GLU A 121 12.22 9.79 -5.20
C GLU A 121 12.04 8.46 -5.95
N ILE A 122 10.90 7.77 -5.80
CA ILE A 122 10.54 6.55 -6.56
C ILE A 122 10.55 6.85 -8.07
N MET A 123 10.19 8.07 -8.49
CA MET A 123 10.23 8.43 -9.91
C MET A 123 11.64 8.34 -10.52
N LYS A 124 12.71 8.42 -9.71
CA LYS A 124 14.08 8.24 -10.18
C LYS A 124 14.40 6.78 -10.55
N LEU A 125 13.58 5.84 -10.11
CA LEU A 125 13.70 4.44 -10.48
C LEU A 125 13.04 4.14 -11.82
N ARG A 126 12.22 5.06 -12.36
CA ARG A 126 11.58 4.89 -13.65
C ARG A 126 12.62 4.85 -14.77
N THR A 127 12.52 3.84 -15.62
CA THR A 127 13.41 3.65 -16.79
C THR A 127 12.63 3.76 -18.07
N GLY A 128 13.30 4.21 -19.15
CA GLY A 128 12.69 4.29 -20.46
C GLY A 128 11.59 5.36 -20.57
N LYS A 129 10.74 5.15 -21.56
CA LYS A 129 9.60 6.04 -21.83
C LYS A 129 8.36 5.54 -21.09
N CYS A 130 7.48 6.47 -20.74
CA CYS A 130 6.13 6.17 -20.31
C CYS A 130 5.39 5.34 -21.38
N ILE A 131 4.75 4.27 -20.97
CA ILE A 131 3.96 3.39 -21.82
C ILE A 131 2.47 3.67 -21.53
N PRO A 132 1.71 4.21 -22.50
CA PRO A 132 0.26 4.38 -22.32
C PRO A 132 -0.43 3.02 -22.19
N ILE A 133 -1.33 2.90 -21.20
CA ILE A 133 -2.22 1.74 -21.06
C ILE A 133 -3.56 2.10 -21.68
N THR A 134 -3.85 1.52 -22.83
CA THR A 134 -5.08 1.79 -23.60
C THR A 134 -5.84 0.51 -23.96
N GLN A 135 -5.26 -0.64 -23.63
CA GLN A 135 -5.81 -1.97 -23.93
C GLN A 135 -6.27 -2.66 -22.65
N LYS A 136 -7.29 -3.51 -22.77
CA LYS A 136 -7.79 -4.31 -21.65
C LYS A 136 -6.81 -5.38 -21.17
N THR A 137 -5.86 -5.79 -22.00
CA THR A 137 -4.83 -6.75 -21.62
C THR A 137 -3.48 -6.28 -22.14
N THR A 138 -2.51 -6.18 -21.25
CA THR A 138 -1.14 -5.78 -21.57
C THR A 138 -0.15 -6.66 -20.83
N GLN A 139 0.83 -7.20 -21.55
CA GLN A 139 1.97 -7.91 -20.99
C GLN A 139 3.20 -7.01 -21.05
N PHE A 140 3.76 -6.70 -19.88
CA PHE A 140 5.05 -6.00 -19.78
C PHE A 140 6.16 -7.03 -19.55
N GLU A 141 7.30 -6.83 -20.18
CA GLU A 141 8.51 -7.66 -19.93
C GLU A 141 9.14 -7.38 -18.56
N ASN A 142 8.89 -6.19 -18.02
CA ASN A 142 9.45 -5.75 -16.75
C ASN A 142 8.72 -6.40 -15.56
N GLU A 143 9.51 -6.81 -14.57
CA GLU A 143 9.02 -7.37 -13.30
C GLU A 143 8.44 -6.29 -12.38
N CYS A 144 9.07 -5.11 -12.38
CA CYS A 144 8.73 -4.01 -11.50
C CYS A 144 8.17 -2.86 -12.30
N MET A 145 7.00 -2.34 -11.88
CA MET A 145 6.25 -1.32 -12.60
C MET A 145 5.65 -0.29 -11.65
N ASP A 146 5.53 0.93 -12.13
CA ASP A 146 4.71 1.98 -11.52
C ASP A 146 3.54 2.25 -12.48
N LEU A 147 2.36 1.79 -12.10
CA LEU A 147 1.14 1.88 -12.88
C LEU A 147 0.24 2.98 -12.32
N LEU A 148 -0.28 3.84 -13.17
CA LEU A 148 -1.17 4.93 -12.80
C LEU A 148 -2.43 4.90 -13.66
N PHE A 149 -3.60 4.90 -13.04
CA PHE A 149 -4.90 4.99 -13.68
C PHE A 149 -5.64 6.24 -13.22
N ILE A 150 -6.31 6.92 -14.14
CA ILE A 150 -7.05 8.15 -13.89
C ILE A 150 -8.41 8.10 -14.59
N GLY A 151 -9.39 8.79 -14.02
CA GLY A 151 -10.72 8.87 -14.60
C GLY A 151 -11.41 7.51 -14.70
N LEU A 152 -11.34 6.77 -13.60
CA LEU A 152 -11.94 5.44 -13.49
C LEU A 152 -13.48 5.54 -13.46
N PRO A 153 -14.19 4.53 -13.99
CA PRO A 153 -15.65 4.47 -13.91
C PRO A 153 -16.13 4.12 -12.48
N GLU A 154 -17.44 4.21 -12.25
CA GLU A 154 -18.10 3.85 -10.99
C GLU A 154 -17.94 2.37 -10.60
N SER A 155 -17.54 1.52 -11.56
CA SER A 155 -17.17 0.13 -11.29
C SER A 155 -16.06 -0.31 -12.22
N PHE A 156 -15.09 -1.02 -11.68
CA PHE A 156 -13.95 -1.54 -12.46
C PHE A 156 -13.31 -2.76 -11.82
N VAL A 157 -12.57 -3.51 -12.65
CA VAL A 157 -11.64 -4.54 -12.21
C VAL A 157 -10.28 -4.26 -12.82
N ILE A 158 -9.25 -4.29 -11.99
CA ILE A 158 -7.84 -4.31 -12.40
C ILE A 158 -7.24 -5.59 -11.85
N GLU A 159 -6.69 -6.42 -12.72
CA GLU A 159 -6.03 -7.67 -12.34
C GLU A 159 -4.55 -7.62 -12.73
N ILE A 160 -3.70 -8.05 -11.81
CA ILE A 160 -2.25 -8.09 -11.97
C ILE A 160 -1.77 -9.51 -11.74
N ALA A 161 -0.81 -9.95 -12.57
CA ALA A 161 -0.08 -11.22 -12.41
C ALA A 161 -0.97 -12.47 -12.34
N ASP A 162 -2.08 -12.49 -13.10
CA ASP A 162 -3.01 -13.63 -13.16
C ASP A 162 -3.55 -14.10 -11.79
N GLY A 163 -3.72 -13.20 -10.85
CA GLY A 163 -4.19 -13.67 -9.53
C GLY A 163 -4.45 -12.59 -8.50
N VAL A 164 -3.99 -11.37 -8.71
CA VAL A 164 -4.29 -10.25 -7.82
C VAL A 164 -5.33 -9.35 -8.46
N ARG A 165 -6.51 -9.25 -7.85
CA ARG A 165 -7.63 -8.49 -8.39
C ARG A 165 -8.04 -7.36 -7.45
N ILE A 166 -8.15 -6.16 -8.01
CA ILE A 166 -8.72 -4.98 -7.39
C ILE A 166 -10.09 -4.77 -8.02
N VAL A 167 -11.14 -4.93 -7.24
CA VAL A 167 -12.53 -4.77 -7.70
C VAL A 167 -13.14 -3.59 -6.97
N TYR A 168 -13.70 -2.65 -7.70
CA TYR A 168 -14.48 -1.55 -7.15
C TYR A 168 -15.89 -1.61 -7.72
N GLN A 169 -16.89 -1.65 -6.85
CA GLN A 169 -18.30 -1.66 -7.18
C GLN A 169 -19.14 -1.24 -5.97
N ASP A 170 -20.18 -0.45 -6.17
CA ASP A 170 -21.12 -0.05 -5.13
C ASP A 170 -20.44 0.57 -3.90
N GLN A 171 -19.46 1.46 -4.13
CA GLN A 171 -18.64 2.10 -3.09
C GLN A 171 -17.80 1.12 -2.23
N LYS A 172 -17.63 -0.11 -2.70
CA LYS A 172 -16.82 -1.13 -2.05
C LYS A 172 -15.62 -1.45 -2.90
N VAL A 173 -14.47 -1.48 -2.27
CA VAL A 173 -13.23 -1.96 -2.88
C VAL A 173 -12.84 -3.28 -2.24
N ALA A 174 -12.45 -4.23 -3.06
CA ALA A 174 -11.92 -5.52 -2.64
C ALA A 174 -10.58 -5.79 -3.33
N LEU A 175 -9.58 -6.15 -2.53
CA LEU A 175 -8.34 -6.76 -2.99
C LEU A 175 -8.44 -8.26 -2.76
N SER A 176 -8.40 -9.05 -3.81
CA SER A 176 -8.45 -10.51 -3.72
C SER A 176 -7.27 -11.15 -4.44
N LEU A 177 -6.80 -12.27 -3.89
CA LEU A 177 -5.73 -13.07 -4.46
C LEU A 177 -6.22 -14.51 -4.65
N THR A 178 -5.78 -15.13 -5.74
CA THR A 178 -5.93 -16.59 -5.90
C THR A 178 -5.02 -17.31 -4.90
N GLU A 179 -5.33 -18.55 -4.57
CA GLU A 179 -4.51 -19.34 -3.65
C GLU A 179 -3.05 -19.45 -4.11
N GLU A 180 -2.87 -19.64 -5.42
CA GLU A 180 -1.55 -19.77 -6.05
C GLU A 180 -0.71 -18.51 -5.97
N CYS A 181 -1.34 -17.34 -6.09
CA CYS A 181 -0.67 -16.05 -6.05
C CYS A 181 -0.57 -15.49 -4.62
N GLY A 182 -1.54 -15.82 -3.77
CA GLY A 182 -1.67 -15.26 -2.41
C GLY A 182 -0.95 -16.03 -1.33
N SER A 183 -0.62 -17.32 -1.56
CA SER A 183 -0.01 -18.21 -0.55
C SER A 183 -0.79 -18.20 0.79
N GLY A 184 -2.14 -18.29 0.69
CA GLY A 184 -3.09 -18.22 1.79
C GLY A 184 -3.74 -16.84 2.00
N ARG A 185 -3.25 -15.78 1.34
CA ARG A 185 -3.95 -14.48 1.28
C ARG A 185 -5.14 -14.59 0.34
N THR A 186 -6.33 -14.27 0.80
CA THR A 186 -7.56 -14.45 0.02
C THR A 186 -8.23 -13.14 -0.36
N ILE A 187 -8.78 -12.40 0.61
CA ILE A 187 -9.53 -11.18 0.34
C ILE A 187 -9.40 -10.15 1.48
N ARG A 188 -9.33 -8.87 1.10
CA ARG A 188 -9.52 -7.70 1.97
C ARG A 188 -10.56 -6.79 1.35
N LYS A 189 -11.46 -6.25 2.15
CA LYS A 189 -12.57 -5.40 1.69
C LYS A 189 -12.66 -4.14 2.53
N THR A 190 -13.07 -3.05 1.92
CA THR A 190 -13.42 -1.83 2.64
C THR A 190 -14.36 -0.98 1.79
N THR A 191 -14.82 0.13 2.34
CA THR A 191 -15.67 1.09 1.65
C THR A 191 -14.89 2.37 1.34
N ILE A 192 -15.12 2.92 0.17
CA ILE A 192 -14.61 4.22 -0.27
C ILE A 192 -15.66 4.83 -1.21
N PRO A 193 -16.10 6.09 -0.98
CA PRO A 193 -17.23 6.65 -1.76
C PRO A 193 -16.97 6.75 -3.25
N VAL A 194 -15.78 7.17 -3.64
CA VAL A 194 -15.37 7.34 -5.05
C VAL A 194 -13.91 6.97 -5.20
N ILE A 195 -13.55 6.36 -6.32
CA ILE A 195 -12.14 6.16 -6.72
C ILE A 195 -11.91 6.88 -8.04
N GLU A 196 -11.15 7.97 -7.99
CA GLU A 196 -10.77 8.77 -9.16
C GLU A 196 -9.43 8.35 -9.73
N THR A 197 -8.51 7.94 -8.85
CA THR A 197 -7.15 7.52 -9.24
C THR A 197 -6.74 6.24 -8.53
N VAL A 198 -6.00 5.40 -9.24
CA VAL A 198 -5.34 4.21 -8.69
C VAL A 198 -3.89 4.23 -9.14
N ARG A 199 -2.96 4.22 -8.19
CA ARG A 199 -1.54 3.99 -8.47
C ARG A 199 -1.12 2.67 -7.86
N ILE A 200 -0.41 1.85 -8.62
CA ILE A 200 0.05 0.55 -8.19
C ILE A 200 1.56 0.46 -8.39
N LEU A 201 2.29 0.30 -7.30
CA LEU A 201 3.69 -0.05 -7.33
C LEU A 201 3.82 -1.56 -7.29
N VAL A 202 4.34 -2.12 -8.38
CA VAL A 202 4.56 -3.56 -8.56
C VAL A 202 6.04 -3.82 -8.37
N ASP A 203 6.40 -4.66 -7.42
CA ASP A 203 7.73 -5.21 -7.26
C ASP A 203 7.66 -6.74 -7.38
N SER A 204 8.75 -7.44 -7.29
CA SER A 204 8.84 -8.89 -7.55
C SER A 204 7.91 -9.73 -6.66
N SER A 205 7.66 -9.30 -5.42
CA SER A 205 6.79 -10.03 -4.48
C SER A 205 5.96 -9.14 -3.57
N ILE A 206 5.83 -7.86 -3.88
CA ILE A 206 5.01 -6.92 -3.12
C ILE A 206 4.26 -6.01 -4.08
N LEU A 207 3.00 -5.73 -3.75
CA LEU A 207 2.17 -4.72 -4.38
C LEU A 207 1.76 -3.69 -3.34
N GLU A 208 1.90 -2.42 -3.70
CA GLU A 208 1.34 -1.31 -2.95
C GLU A 208 0.37 -0.54 -3.84
N ILE A 209 -0.89 -0.49 -3.42
CA ILE A 209 -2.01 0.07 -4.17
C ILE A 209 -2.48 1.32 -3.45
N TYR A 210 -2.41 2.45 -4.10
CA TYR A 210 -2.77 3.76 -3.58
C TYR A 210 -4.01 4.26 -4.30
N LEU A 211 -5.10 4.45 -3.57
CA LEU A 211 -6.35 5.00 -4.09
C LEU A 211 -6.39 6.50 -3.76
N ASN A 212 -6.88 7.33 -4.72
CA ASN A 212 -7.08 8.77 -4.55
C ASN A 212 -5.86 9.49 -3.95
N ASP A 213 -4.70 9.34 -4.59
CA ASP A 213 -3.43 9.91 -4.11
C ASP A 213 -3.04 9.50 -2.68
N GLY A 214 -3.46 8.29 -2.25
CA GLY A 214 -3.13 7.72 -0.95
C GLY A 214 -4.13 8.01 0.15
N GLU A 215 -5.37 8.39 -0.18
CA GLU A 215 -6.51 8.39 0.75
C GLU A 215 -6.64 7.03 1.44
N MET A 216 -6.43 5.98 0.66
CA MET A 216 -6.47 4.59 1.12
C MET A 216 -5.36 3.79 0.45
N VAL A 217 -4.72 2.90 1.22
CA VAL A 217 -3.62 2.08 0.75
C VAL A 217 -3.86 0.62 1.08
N PHE A 218 -3.46 -0.25 0.15
CA PHE A 218 -3.40 -1.69 0.35
C PHE A 218 -1.98 -2.17 0.05
N THR A 219 -1.37 -2.88 0.98
CA THR A 219 -0.09 -3.55 0.81
C THR A 219 -0.30 -5.04 0.90
N THR A 220 0.22 -5.78 -0.07
CA THR A 220 0.17 -7.24 -0.06
C THR A 220 1.43 -7.85 -0.65
N ARG A 221 1.86 -8.96 -0.05
CA ARG A 221 2.78 -9.88 -0.72
C ARG A 221 1.98 -10.69 -1.74
N TYR A 222 2.63 -11.01 -2.84
CA TYR A 222 2.08 -11.86 -3.89
C TYR A 222 3.19 -12.63 -4.59
N TYR A 223 2.85 -13.74 -5.23
CA TYR A 223 3.82 -14.64 -5.83
C TYR A 223 3.35 -15.05 -7.21
N LYS A 224 3.86 -14.37 -8.23
CA LYS A 224 3.54 -14.69 -9.63
C LYS A 224 4.37 -15.86 -10.13
N LYS A 225 3.81 -16.64 -11.08
CA LYS A 225 4.49 -17.78 -11.70
C LYS A 225 5.14 -17.43 -13.04
N ALA A 226 4.56 -16.44 -13.73
CA ALA A 226 5.04 -16.02 -15.05
C ALA A 226 5.99 -14.82 -14.93
N PRO A 227 7.01 -14.71 -15.79
CA PRO A 227 7.88 -13.54 -15.84
C PRO A 227 7.14 -12.31 -16.35
N GLY A 228 7.68 -11.14 -16.02
CA GLY A 228 7.11 -9.85 -16.38
C GLY A 228 5.89 -9.50 -15.56
N THR A 229 5.12 -8.51 -16.03
CA THR A 229 3.89 -8.05 -15.38
C THR A 229 2.73 -8.14 -16.34
N LEU A 230 1.80 -9.07 -16.08
CA LEU A 230 0.53 -9.15 -16.82
C LEU A 230 -0.49 -8.23 -16.14
N LEU A 231 -1.16 -7.42 -16.94
CA LEU A 231 -2.22 -6.52 -16.54
C LEU A 231 -3.48 -6.81 -17.33
N ARG A 232 -4.61 -7.02 -16.63
CA ARG A 232 -5.95 -7.08 -17.24
C ARG A 232 -6.86 -6.04 -16.61
N ILE A 233 -7.71 -5.44 -17.42
CA ILE A 233 -8.61 -4.37 -17.05
C ILE A 233 -9.99 -4.68 -17.61
N ASP A 234 -11.00 -4.64 -16.75
CA ASP A 234 -12.38 -4.83 -17.16
C ASP A 234 -13.21 -3.54 -16.99
N TYR A 235 -12.94 -2.59 -17.86
CA TYR A 235 -13.76 -1.40 -18.13
C TYR A 235 -13.37 -0.77 -19.47
N GLU A 236 -14.25 0.08 -20.00
CA GLU A 236 -14.04 0.77 -21.28
C GLU A 236 -13.25 2.07 -21.10
N ASN A 237 -12.69 2.57 -22.20
CA ASN A 237 -11.97 3.85 -22.26
C ASN A 237 -10.81 3.95 -21.24
N VAL A 238 -10.02 2.86 -21.13
CA VAL A 238 -8.87 2.79 -20.24
C VAL A 238 -7.93 3.96 -20.43
N ARG A 239 -7.62 4.65 -19.33
CA ARG A 239 -6.64 5.73 -19.29
C ARG A 239 -5.62 5.43 -18.22
N GLY A 240 -4.48 4.92 -18.62
CA GLY A 240 -3.42 4.58 -17.69
C GLY A 240 -2.03 4.85 -18.28
N LEU A 241 -1.07 4.92 -17.40
CA LEU A 241 0.34 5.10 -17.68
C LEU A 241 1.14 4.03 -16.94
N ALA A 242 2.10 3.43 -17.62
CA ALA A 242 3.00 2.45 -17.03
C ALA A 242 4.45 2.94 -17.17
N TYR A 243 5.21 2.80 -16.09
CA TYR A 243 6.62 3.12 -16.07
C TYR A 243 7.38 1.89 -15.55
N PRO A 244 8.27 1.29 -16.34
CA PRO A 244 9.18 0.28 -15.84
C PRO A 244 10.08 0.86 -14.75
N LEU A 245 10.33 0.07 -13.71
CA LEU A 245 11.20 0.44 -12.60
C LEU A 245 12.47 -0.40 -12.63
N GLN A 246 13.60 0.22 -12.27
CA GLN A 246 14.86 -0.46 -12.01
C GLN A 246 15.04 -0.69 -10.52
N ALA A 247 15.89 -1.66 -10.18
CA ALA A 247 16.24 -1.95 -8.80
C ALA A 247 17.00 -0.77 -8.15
N ILE A 248 16.83 -0.62 -6.84
CA ILE A 248 17.65 0.28 -6.04
C ILE A 248 19.07 -0.31 -5.93
N THR A 249 20.07 0.47 -6.34
CA THR A 249 21.46 0.09 -6.17
C THR A 249 21.97 0.64 -4.85
N VAL A 250 22.35 -0.24 -3.93
CA VAL A 250 23.03 0.13 -2.69
C VAL A 250 24.53 -0.01 -2.91
N ASN A 251 25.24 1.12 -3.00
CA ASN A 251 26.69 1.13 -3.05
C ASN A 251 27.25 0.91 -1.63
N ASP A 252 27.51 -0.34 -1.30
CA ASP A 252 28.19 -0.68 -0.05
C ASP A 252 29.69 -0.38 -0.16
N LYS A 253 30.07 0.81 0.28
CA LYS A 253 31.49 1.23 0.36
C LYS A 253 32.29 0.44 1.40
N THR A 254 31.66 -0.43 2.19
CA THR A 254 32.29 -1.17 3.29
C THR A 254 32.73 -2.58 2.89
N ARG A 255 32.28 -3.12 1.74
CA ARG A 255 32.67 -4.46 1.27
C ARG A 255 34.06 -4.59 0.67
N ASN A 256 34.86 -3.53 0.58
CA ASN A 256 36.27 -3.58 0.17
C ASN A 256 37.24 -3.82 1.34
N ARG A 257 36.80 -4.48 2.41
CA ARG A 257 37.72 -5.05 3.38
C ARG A 257 37.85 -6.54 3.10
N THR A 258 38.82 -6.89 2.27
CA THR A 258 39.38 -8.24 2.19
C THR A 258 39.91 -8.59 3.59
N VAL A 259 39.42 -9.69 4.15
CA VAL A 259 40.04 -10.40 5.26
C VAL A 259 41.04 -11.35 4.69
#